data_f78dbacf9de7c039519043fda7311f6e
#
_entry.id   f78dbacf9de7c039519043fda7311f6e
#
_cell.length_a   1.000
_cell.length_b   1.000
_cell.length_c   1.000
_cell.angle_alpha   90.00
_cell.angle_beta   90.00
_cell.angle_gamma   90.00
#
_symmetry.space_group_name_H-M   'P 1'
#
loop_
_entity.id
_entity.type
_entity.pdbx_description
1 polymer ?
#
loop_
_entity_poly.entity_id
_entity_poly.type
_entity_poly.pdbx_seq_one_letter_code
_entity_poly.pdbx_strand_id
1 'polypeptide(L)'
;GGWTALSLAGLKGRAEGYDLYCKAAGEGSTHCRDLKKAGIEISKLDNEKWRASYKDSRISAVAAIDPALTWGLQQSDTQELDVPVLMIGLGQGTDRLSATDTSAKGSNFEMLFPAAKVEHLVPATHFTALGICKPAGEAILIEEKDDPVCTDPPGTDRKAVQDKIISLLAKHFELH
;
A
#
# COMPACT_ATOMS: atom_id res chain seq x y z
N GLY A 1 1.77 -6.36 2.71
CA GLY A 1 0.55 -7.12 2.48
C GLY A 1 -0.24 -6.73 1.25
N GLY A 2 -0.64 -5.45 1.08
CA GLY A 2 -1.54 -5.02 -0.01
C GLY A 2 -1.00 -5.31 -1.41
N TRP A 3 0.30 -5.06 -1.65
CA TRP A 3 0.94 -5.42 -2.92
C TRP A 3 0.88 -6.93 -3.20
N THR A 4 1.24 -7.76 -2.21
CA THR A 4 1.21 -9.21 -2.37
C THR A 4 -0.18 -9.71 -2.75
N ALA A 5 -1.23 -9.17 -2.14
CA ALA A 5 -2.60 -9.52 -2.45
C ALA A 5 -2.94 -9.20 -3.92
N LEU A 6 -2.60 -8.00 -4.39
CA LEU A 6 -2.82 -7.60 -5.79
C LEU A 6 -1.99 -8.44 -6.77
N SER A 7 -0.74 -8.77 -6.43
CA SER A 7 0.13 -9.59 -7.27
C SER A 7 -0.41 -11.01 -7.43
N LEU A 8 -0.89 -11.63 -6.36
CA LEU A 8 -1.56 -12.93 -6.42
C LEU A 8 -2.87 -12.90 -7.21
N ALA A 9 -3.50 -11.74 -7.35
CA ALA A 9 -4.68 -11.55 -8.17
C ALA A 9 -4.36 -11.22 -9.65
N GLY A 10 -3.08 -11.01 -10.00
CA GLY A 10 -2.63 -10.80 -11.38
C GLY A 10 -2.01 -9.44 -11.69
N LEU A 11 -1.83 -8.56 -10.69
CA LEU A 11 -1.09 -7.31 -10.90
C LEU A 11 0.40 -7.60 -11.10
N LYS A 12 0.99 -7.07 -12.17
CA LYS A 12 2.44 -7.17 -12.44
C LYS A 12 3.18 -5.96 -11.90
N GLY A 13 4.42 -6.18 -11.46
CA GLY A 13 5.29 -5.12 -10.99
C GLY A 13 6.04 -4.43 -12.13
N ARG A 14 6.57 -3.22 -11.84
CA ARG A 14 7.39 -2.44 -12.77
C ARG A 14 8.54 -1.77 -12.02
N ALA A 15 9.69 -2.47 -11.96
CA ALA A 15 10.86 -2.00 -11.19
C ALA A 15 11.35 -0.64 -11.69
N GLU A 16 11.38 -0.41 -13.01
CA GLU A 16 11.86 0.86 -13.57
C GLU A 16 10.96 2.05 -13.14
N GLY A 17 9.65 1.84 -13.10
CA GLY A 17 8.71 2.88 -12.66
C GLY A 17 8.91 3.22 -11.19
N TYR A 18 9.12 2.20 -10.36
CA TYR A 18 9.38 2.40 -8.93
C TYR A 18 10.76 3.02 -8.66
N ASP A 19 11.78 2.66 -9.44
CA ASP A 19 13.11 3.28 -9.40
C ASP A 19 13.05 4.78 -9.73
N LEU A 20 12.28 5.15 -10.76
CA LEU A 20 12.05 6.56 -11.10
C LEU A 20 11.33 7.30 -9.97
N TYR A 21 10.32 6.70 -9.35
CA TYR A 21 9.67 7.27 -8.18
C TYR A 21 10.67 7.50 -7.04
N CYS A 22 11.49 6.50 -6.70
CA CYS A 22 12.47 6.63 -5.61
C CYS A 22 13.53 7.68 -5.90
N LYS A 23 13.96 7.83 -7.16
CA LYS A 23 14.88 8.90 -7.57
C LYS A 23 14.25 10.29 -7.41
N ALA A 24 12.97 10.44 -7.74
CA ALA A 24 12.25 11.70 -7.61
C ALA A 24 11.90 12.04 -6.16
N ALA A 25 11.44 11.06 -5.39
CA ALA A 25 11.04 11.24 -3.99
C ALA A 25 12.22 11.48 -3.05
N GLY A 26 13.39 10.89 -3.35
CA GLY A 26 14.61 11.03 -2.54
C GLY A 26 14.37 10.70 -1.07
N GLU A 27 14.83 11.60 -0.18
CA GLU A 27 14.64 11.47 1.26
C GLU A 27 13.19 11.69 1.73
N GLY A 28 12.31 12.19 0.86
CA GLY A 28 10.90 12.41 1.16
C GLY A 28 10.07 11.11 1.25
N SER A 29 10.61 9.99 0.73
CA SER A 29 10.00 8.67 0.89
C SER A 29 10.82 7.83 1.86
N THR A 30 10.23 7.50 3.02
CA THR A 30 10.89 6.63 4.03
C THR A 30 11.28 5.30 3.40
N HIS A 31 10.38 4.69 2.63
CA HIS A 31 10.65 3.41 1.96
C HIS A 31 11.86 3.48 1.00
N CYS A 32 11.93 4.52 0.15
CA CYS A 32 13.08 4.68 -0.76
C CYS A 32 14.39 4.92 -0.01
N ARG A 33 14.34 5.71 1.07
CA ARG A 33 15.47 5.95 1.97
C ARG A 33 15.95 4.65 2.60
N ASP A 34 15.05 3.79 3.05
CA ASP A 34 15.40 2.53 3.73
C ASP A 34 15.96 1.50 2.74
N LEU A 35 15.44 1.43 1.52
CA LEU A 35 16.06 0.65 0.44
C LEU A 35 17.50 1.10 0.19
N LYS A 36 17.73 2.42 0.10
CA LYS A 36 19.07 3.00 -0.07
C LYS A 36 20.00 2.67 1.08
N LYS A 37 19.52 2.79 2.34
CA LYS A 37 20.29 2.41 3.53
C LYS A 37 20.65 0.93 3.54
N ALA A 38 19.76 0.07 3.07
CA ALA A 38 19.98 -1.38 2.94
C ALA A 38 20.88 -1.73 1.74
N GLY A 39 21.36 -0.77 0.96
CA GLY A 39 22.15 -1.00 -0.24
C GLY A 39 21.38 -1.65 -1.39
N ILE A 40 20.06 -1.55 -1.39
CA ILE A 40 19.22 -2.12 -2.44
C ILE A 40 19.07 -1.10 -3.56
N GLU A 41 19.61 -1.44 -4.73
CA GLU A 41 19.44 -0.66 -5.97
C GLU A 41 18.33 -1.29 -6.82
N ILE A 42 17.18 -0.62 -6.91
CA ILE A 42 16.01 -1.15 -7.64
C ILE A 42 16.34 -1.42 -9.10
N SER A 43 17.17 -0.58 -9.73
CA SER A 43 17.62 -0.76 -11.13
C SER A 43 18.42 -2.04 -11.37
N LYS A 44 18.94 -2.68 -10.32
CA LYS A 44 19.70 -3.94 -10.38
C LYS A 44 18.86 -5.17 -10.04
N LEU A 45 17.59 -4.97 -9.69
CA LEU A 45 16.68 -6.08 -9.42
C LEU A 45 16.37 -6.83 -10.73
N ASP A 46 16.08 -8.13 -10.59
CA ASP A 46 15.68 -8.98 -11.70
C ASP A 46 14.32 -8.54 -12.25
N ASN A 47 14.36 -7.79 -13.37
CA ASN A 47 13.18 -7.25 -14.01
C ASN A 47 12.22 -8.33 -14.51
N GLU A 48 12.70 -9.49 -14.91
CA GLU A 48 11.84 -10.58 -15.37
C GLU A 48 11.02 -11.12 -14.21
N LYS A 49 11.64 -11.35 -13.06
CA LYS A 49 10.93 -11.75 -11.85
C LYS A 49 9.98 -10.66 -11.35
N TRP A 50 10.40 -9.39 -11.41
CA TRP A 50 9.54 -8.29 -10.98
C TRP A 50 8.28 -8.16 -11.83
N ARG A 51 8.38 -8.42 -13.13
CA ARG A 51 7.27 -8.36 -14.11
C ARG A 51 6.54 -9.68 -14.30
N ALA A 52 7.01 -10.75 -13.69
CA ALA A 52 6.35 -12.04 -13.81
C ALA A 52 4.91 -11.99 -13.29
N SER A 53 4.05 -12.79 -13.87
CA SER A 53 2.73 -13.03 -13.32
C SER A 53 2.84 -14.01 -12.15
N TYR A 54 2.32 -13.60 -11.01
CA TYR A 54 2.16 -14.44 -9.83
C TYR A 54 0.70 -14.78 -9.58
N LYS A 55 -0.15 -14.64 -10.60
CA LYS A 55 -1.57 -14.91 -10.51
C LYS A 55 -1.84 -16.34 -10.06
N ASP A 56 -2.61 -16.46 -8.99
CA ASP A 56 -3.14 -17.75 -8.51
C ASP A 56 -4.61 -17.86 -8.90
N SER A 57 -4.94 -18.84 -9.74
CA SER A 57 -6.31 -19.06 -10.24
C SER A 57 -7.33 -19.41 -9.16
N ARG A 58 -6.90 -19.71 -7.95
CA ARG A 58 -7.78 -19.95 -6.79
C ARG A 58 -8.29 -18.65 -6.17
N ILE A 59 -7.66 -17.51 -6.47
CA ILE A 59 -8.09 -16.19 -5.96
C ILE A 59 -9.28 -15.73 -6.78
N SER A 60 -10.42 -15.56 -6.13
CA SER A 60 -11.68 -15.11 -6.75
C SER A 60 -12.05 -13.65 -6.41
N ALA A 61 -11.43 -13.06 -5.42
CA ALA A 61 -11.55 -11.65 -5.05
C ALA A 61 -10.33 -11.23 -4.24
N VAL A 62 -10.00 -9.92 -4.23
CA VAL A 62 -8.86 -9.40 -3.49
C VAL A 62 -9.18 -8.08 -2.81
N ALA A 63 -8.65 -7.90 -1.60
CA ALA A 63 -8.64 -6.62 -0.93
C ALA A 63 -7.19 -6.20 -0.62
N ALA A 64 -6.84 -4.97 -0.95
CA ALA A 64 -5.53 -4.40 -0.69
C ALA A 64 -5.66 -3.18 0.22
N ILE A 65 -5.09 -3.28 1.41
CA ILE A 65 -5.05 -2.18 2.36
C ILE A 65 -3.75 -1.43 2.13
N ASP A 66 -3.87 -0.19 1.75
CA ASP A 66 -2.81 0.80 1.56
C ASP A 66 -1.59 0.25 0.78
N PRO A 67 -1.82 -0.28 -0.46
CA PRO A 67 -0.78 -0.97 -1.22
C PRO A 67 0.32 -0.01 -1.67
N ALA A 68 1.58 -0.37 -1.42
CA ALA A 68 2.76 0.28 -1.99
C ALA A 68 3.13 -0.33 -3.35
N LEU A 69 4.26 0.09 -3.92
CA LEU A 69 4.85 -0.42 -5.17
C LEU A 69 4.00 -0.18 -6.43
N THR A 70 3.00 0.70 -6.35
CA THR A 70 2.10 1.03 -7.46
C THR A 70 2.63 2.14 -8.39
N TRP A 71 3.73 2.79 -8.01
CA TRP A 71 4.33 3.86 -8.81
C TRP A 71 4.91 3.37 -10.13
N GLY A 72 4.62 4.11 -11.20
CA GLY A 72 5.11 3.83 -12.55
C GLY A 72 4.48 2.63 -13.24
N LEU A 73 3.43 2.04 -12.68
CA LEU A 73 2.64 1.01 -13.35
C LEU A 73 1.98 1.59 -14.61
N GLN A 74 1.70 0.73 -15.56
CA GLN A 74 1.02 1.03 -16.82
C GLN A 74 -0.23 0.15 -16.97
N GLN A 75 -1.12 0.52 -17.89
CA GLN A 75 -2.33 -0.24 -18.19
C GLN A 75 -2.05 -1.72 -18.50
N SER A 76 -0.92 -2.03 -19.15
CA SER A 76 -0.52 -3.41 -19.45
C SER A 76 -0.23 -4.24 -18.20
N ASP A 77 0.10 -3.61 -17.07
CA ASP A 77 0.44 -4.32 -15.83
C ASP A 77 -0.82 -4.79 -15.07
N THR A 78 -2.00 -4.23 -15.42
CA THR A 78 -3.29 -4.58 -14.80
C THR A 78 -4.12 -5.58 -15.60
N GLN A 79 -3.66 -6.02 -16.78
CA GLN A 79 -4.47 -6.82 -17.71
C GLN A 79 -4.90 -8.18 -17.18
N GLU A 80 -4.12 -8.76 -16.26
CA GLU A 80 -4.44 -10.06 -15.66
C GLU A 80 -5.21 -9.93 -14.33
N LEU A 81 -5.43 -8.70 -13.85
CA LEU A 81 -6.19 -8.40 -12.63
C LEU A 81 -7.69 -8.37 -12.99
N ASP A 82 -8.29 -9.55 -13.11
CA ASP A 82 -9.64 -9.78 -13.63
C ASP A 82 -10.67 -10.22 -12.58
N VAL A 83 -10.30 -10.16 -11.30
CA VAL A 83 -11.18 -10.46 -10.17
C VAL A 83 -11.67 -9.16 -9.50
N PRO A 84 -12.76 -9.19 -8.72
CA PRO A 84 -13.17 -8.05 -7.91
C PRO A 84 -12.05 -7.57 -6.99
N VAL A 85 -11.76 -6.26 -7.03
CA VAL A 85 -10.71 -5.62 -6.23
C VAL A 85 -11.33 -4.57 -5.31
N LEU A 86 -11.02 -4.64 -4.03
CA LEU A 86 -11.22 -3.56 -3.06
C LEU A 86 -9.87 -2.95 -2.72
N MET A 87 -9.71 -1.65 -2.91
CA MET A 87 -8.57 -0.88 -2.39
C MET A 87 -9.02 -0.01 -1.23
N ILE A 88 -8.29 -0.06 -0.13
CA ILE A 88 -8.51 0.79 1.04
C ILE A 88 -7.26 1.64 1.23
N GLY A 89 -7.36 2.94 0.93
CA GLY A 89 -6.30 3.92 1.17
C GLY A 89 -6.43 4.54 2.56
N LEU A 90 -5.31 4.75 3.25
CA LEU A 90 -5.26 5.32 4.58
C LEU A 90 -4.62 6.69 4.59
N GLY A 91 -5.27 7.65 5.23
CA GLY A 91 -4.79 9.01 5.38
C GLY A 91 -4.99 9.90 4.16
N GLN A 92 -4.63 11.16 4.31
CA GLN A 92 -4.66 12.18 3.27
C GLN A 92 -3.55 13.20 3.50
N GLY A 93 -3.13 13.91 2.45
CA GLY A 93 -2.10 14.94 2.55
C GLY A 93 -0.82 14.41 3.20
N THR A 94 -0.35 15.07 4.26
CA THR A 94 0.87 14.69 5.00
C THR A 94 0.72 13.42 5.83
N ASP A 95 -0.50 12.99 6.12
CA ASP A 95 -0.76 11.77 6.90
C ASP A 95 -0.69 10.51 6.02
N ARG A 96 -0.67 10.68 4.70
CA ARG A 96 -0.53 9.57 3.75
C ARG A 96 0.95 9.36 3.40
N LEU A 97 1.41 8.12 3.46
CA LEU A 97 2.74 7.79 2.94
C LEU A 97 2.75 7.93 1.41
N SER A 98 3.74 8.64 0.87
CA SER A 98 3.86 8.81 -0.59
C SER A 98 4.00 7.48 -1.34
N ALA A 99 4.64 6.48 -0.72
CA ALA A 99 4.82 5.14 -1.29
C ALA A 99 3.50 4.36 -1.48
N THR A 100 2.45 4.69 -0.70
CA THR A 100 1.14 4.03 -0.73
C THR A 100 0.05 4.91 -1.35
N ASP A 101 0.39 6.10 -1.84
CA ASP A 101 -0.58 7.00 -2.46
C ASP A 101 -0.97 6.53 -3.86
N THR A 102 -2.12 5.87 -3.97
CA THR A 102 -2.69 5.35 -5.22
C THR A 102 -3.51 6.38 -6.00
N SER A 103 -3.78 7.54 -5.40
CA SER A 103 -4.59 8.60 -5.99
C SER A 103 -3.95 9.25 -7.22
N ALA A 104 -4.70 10.14 -7.88
CA ALA A 104 -4.20 10.91 -9.03
C ALA A 104 -3.01 11.83 -8.69
N LYS A 105 -2.81 12.19 -7.43
CA LYS A 105 -1.64 12.96 -6.97
C LYS A 105 -0.45 12.09 -6.60
N GLY A 106 -0.69 10.80 -6.42
CA GLY A 106 0.31 9.79 -6.12
C GLY A 106 0.68 8.98 -7.35
N SER A 107 0.61 7.66 -7.24
CA SER A 107 0.96 6.73 -8.31
C SER A 107 -0.06 6.69 -9.46
N ASN A 108 -1.21 7.32 -9.31
CA ASN A 108 -2.33 7.30 -10.27
C ASN A 108 -2.90 5.88 -10.55
N PHE A 109 -2.65 4.93 -9.66
CA PHE A 109 -3.06 3.54 -9.85
C PHE A 109 -4.59 3.40 -9.94
N GLU A 110 -5.33 4.21 -9.20
CA GLU A 110 -6.81 4.22 -9.24
C GLU A 110 -7.36 4.51 -10.65
N MET A 111 -6.66 5.35 -11.42
CA MET A 111 -7.03 5.65 -12.80
C MET A 111 -6.62 4.55 -13.78
N LEU A 112 -5.53 3.81 -13.47
CA LEU A 112 -5.10 2.67 -14.29
C LEU A 112 -6.03 1.48 -14.14
N PHE A 113 -6.68 1.33 -12.99
CA PHE A 113 -7.60 0.23 -12.71
C PHE A 113 -8.95 0.73 -12.19
N PRO A 114 -9.78 1.38 -13.04
CA PRO A 114 -11.05 1.99 -12.63
C PRO A 114 -12.12 0.95 -12.23
N ALA A 115 -11.88 -0.34 -12.47
CA ALA A 115 -12.78 -1.41 -12.02
C ALA A 115 -12.65 -1.70 -10.52
N ALA A 116 -11.60 -1.23 -9.85
CA ALA A 116 -11.46 -1.38 -8.41
C ALA A 116 -12.51 -0.56 -7.67
N LYS A 117 -13.07 -1.13 -6.61
CA LYS A 117 -13.75 -0.37 -5.59
C LYS A 117 -12.70 0.29 -4.69
N VAL A 118 -12.73 1.61 -4.57
CA VAL A 118 -11.78 2.38 -3.75
C VAL A 118 -12.49 3.02 -2.57
N GLU A 119 -11.92 2.86 -1.39
CA GLU A 119 -12.37 3.50 -0.15
C GLU A 119 -11.17 4.24 0.49
N HIS A 120 -11.37 5.47 0.94
CA HIS A 120 -10.36 6.25 1.65
C HIS A 120 -10.80 6.48 3.08
N LEU A 121 -9.98 6.09 4.05
CA LEU A 121 -10.26 6.27 5.47
C LEU A 121 -9.41 7.40 6.04
N VAL A 122 -10.08 8.40 6.60
CA VAL A 122 -9.48 9.58 7.21
C VAL A 122 -10.29 10.02 8.44
N PRO A 123 -9.62 10.52 9.51
CA PRO A 123 -8.18 10.63 9.68
C PRO A 123 -7.55 9.25 9.96
N ALA A 124 -6.42 8.97 9.34
CA ALA A 124 -5.65 7.74 9.52
C ALA A 124 -4.25 7.90 8.92
N THR A 125 -3.33 6.99 9.24
CA THR A 125 -2.07 6.76 8.54
C THR A 125 -1.98 5.31 8.07
N HIS A 126 -0.96 4.98 7.29
CA HIS A 126 -0.62 3.59 6.94
C HIS A 126 -0.63 2.66 8.16
N PHE A 127 -0.14 3.15 9.28
CA PHE A 127 0.03 2.38 10.50
C PHE A 127 -1.26 2.21 11.31
N THR A 128 -2.30 2.98 11.02
CA THR A 128 -3.60 2.89 11.74
C THR A 128 -4.27 1.52 11.55
N ALA A 129 -3.96 0.81 10.45
CA ALA A 129 -4.44 -0.56 10.22
C ALA A 129 -3.78 -1.61 11.13
N LEU A 130 -2.65 -1.28 11.75
CA LEU A 130 -1.94 -2.19 12.66
C LEU A 130 -2.60 -2.21 14.05
N GLY A 131 -2.29 -3.25 14.83
CA GLY A 131 -2.85 -3.42 16.17
C GLY A 131 -2.59 -2.23 17.10
N ILE A 132 -3.43 -2.11 18.12
CA ILE A 132 -3.27 -1.09 19.16
C ILE A 132 -1.99 -1.37 19.96
N CYS A 133 -1.15 -0.35 20.09
CA CYS A 133 0.11 -0.46 20.81
C CYS A 133 -0.10 -0.64 22.32
N LYS A 134 0.84 -1.34 22.95
CA LYS A 134 0.96 -1.35 24.40
C LYS A 134 1.41 0.03 24.91
N PRO A 135 1.14 0.39 26.17
CA PRO A 135 1.47 1.72 26.70
C PRO A 135 2.91 2.20 26.50
N ALA A 136 3.90 1.28 26.50
CA ALA A 136 5.30 1.61 26.27
C ALA A 136 5.70 1.68 24.78
N GLY A 137 4.82 1.29 23.86
CA GLY A 137 5.16 1.12 22.43
C GLY A 137 5.67 2.39 21.76
N GLU A 138 5.00 3.50 21.98
CA GLU A 138 5.38 4.78 21.37
C GLU A 138 6.77 5.25 21.87
N ALA A 139 7.03 5.14 23.17
CA ALA A 139 8.31 5.53 23.75
C ALA A 139 9.48 4.68 23.19
N ILE A 140 9.26 3.38 23.00
CA ILE A 140 10.25 2.46 22.42
C ILE A 140 10.55 2.86 20.97
N LEU A 141 9.53 3.10 20.15
CA LEU A 141 9.71 3.48 18.74
C LEU A 141 10.46 4.81 18.60
N ILE A 142 10.19 5.78 19.48
CA ILE A 142 10.92 7.06 19.51
C ILE A 142 12.40 6.82 19.86
N GLU A 143 12.72 5.99 20.86
CA GLU A 143 14.08 5.67 21.28
C GLU A 143 14.83 4.94 20.16
N GLU A 144 14.19 3.98 19.50
CA GLU A 144 14.77 3.21 18.39
C GLU A 144 14.83 3.99 17.07
N LYS A 145 14.21 5.17 17.00
CA LYS A 145 14.07 5.99 15.77
C LYS A 145 13.42 5.20 14.63
N ASP A 146 12.46 4.37 14.99
CA ASP A 146 11.66 3.56 14.08
C ASP A 146 10.43 4.32 13.56
N ASP A 147 9.68 3.70 12.66
CA ASP A 147 8.45 4.27 12.11
C ASP A 147 7.42 4.55 13.22
N PRO A 148 6.60 5.63 13.09
CA PRO A 148 5.63 6.04 14.12
C PRO A 148 4.38 5.13 14.13
N VAL A 149 4.57 3.82 14.27
CA VAL A 149 3.53 2.79 14.18
C VAL A 149 2.44 2.98 15.23
N CYS A 150 2.76 3.59 16.37
CA CYS A 150 1.84 3.81 17.49
C CYS A 150 1.17 5.18 17.46
N THR A 151 1.54 6.07 16.53
CA THR A 151 1.07 7.45 16.48
C THR A 151 0.05 7.62 15.35
N ASP A 152 -1.08 8.20 15.66
CA ASP A 152 -2.13 8.54 14.69
C ASP A 152 -2.33 10.06 14.58
N PRO A 153 -2.90 10.56 13.48
CA PRO A 153 -3.29 11.96 13.35
C PRO A 153 -4.31 12.38 14.41
N PRO A 154 -4.36 13.68 14.77
CA PRO A 154 -5.35 14.18 15.70
C PRO A 154 -6.78 13.82 15.27
N GLY A 155 -7.58 13.34 16.23
CA GLY A 155 -8.97 12.94 16.00
C GLY A 155 -9.16 11.53 15.43
N THR A 156 -8.10 10.77 15.24
CA THR A 156 -8.20 9.37 14.81
C THR A 156 -8.67 8.49 15.99
N ASP A 157 -9.74 7.74 15.76
CA ASP A 157 -10.09 6.57 16.55
C ASP A 157 -9.60 5.32 15.80
N ARG A 158 -8.43 4.81 16.19
CA ARG A 158 -7.78 3.65 15.54
C ARG A 158 -8.70 2.43 15.51
N LYS A 159 -9.42 2.19 16.62
CA LYS A 159 -10.35 1.06 16.69
C LYS A 159 -11.51 1.23 15.71
N ALA A 160 -12.10 2.41 15.63
CA ALA A 160 -13.18 2.68 14.67
C ALA A 160 -12.71 2.53 13.22
N VAL A 161 -11.47 2.96 12.89
CA VAL A 161 -10.88 2.74 11.57
C VAL A 161 -10.72 1.25 11.28
N GLN A 162 -10.21 0.46 12.23
CA GLN A 162 -10.07 -0.99 12.09
C GLN A 162 -11.43 -1.69 11.92
N ASP A 163 -12.43 -1.33 12.72
CA ASP A 163 -13.80 -1.85 12.60
C ASP A 163 -14.40 -1.53 11.23
N LYS A 164 -14.09 -0.33 10.69
CA LYS A 164 -14.50 0.05 9.32
C LYS A 164 -13.80 -0.80 8.26
N ILE A 165 -12.49 -1.04 8.40
CA ILE A 165 -11.74 -1.94 7.50
C ILE A 165 -12.37 -3.33 7.52
N ILE A 166 -12.61 -3.90 8.70
CA ILE A 166 -13.22 -5.23 8.85
C ILE A 166 -14.60 -5.27 8.17
N SER A 167 -15.43 -4.25 8.37
CA SER A 167 -16.75 -4.16 7.73
C SER A 167 -16.67 -4.11 6.20
N LEU A 168 -15.70 -3.36 5.65
CA LEU A 168 -15.47 -3.27 4.21
C LEU A 168 -15.01 -4.61 3.63
N LEU A 169 -14.09 -5.30 4.33
CA LEU A 169 -13.62 -6.63 3.95
C LEU A 169 -14.75 -7.66 3.99
N ALA A 170 -15.53 -7.70 5.09
CA ALA A 170 -16.66 -8.61 5.23
C ALA A 170 -17.66 -8.43 4.08
N LYS A 171 -18.01 -7.18 3.76
CA LYS A 171 -18.90 -6.87 2.64
C LYS A 171 -18.32 -7.28 1.28
N HIS A 172 -17.00 -7.05 1.08
CA HIS A 172 -16.34 -7.36 -0.19
C HIS A 172 -16.24 -8.86 -0.45
N PHE A 173 -15.95 -9.64 0.59
CA PHE A 173 -15.84 -11.10 0.51
C PHE A 173 -17.16 -11.84 0.82
N GLU A 174 -18.27 -11.13 0.95
CA GLU A 174 -19.61 -11.69 1.25
C GLU A 174 -19.61 -12.60 2.51
N LEU A 175 -18.82 -12.22 3.52
CA LEU A 175 -18.78 -12.91 4.80
C LEU A 175 -20.00 -12.48 5.66
N HIS A 176 -20.73 -13.46 6.17
CA HIS A 176 -21.96 -13.29 6.97
C HIS A 176 -21.72 -13.62 8.44
#